data_f6aecd0c514ebaa7d40525c69a5b27f3
#
_entry.id   f6aecd0c514ebaa7d40525c69a5b27f3
#
_cell.length_a   1.000
_cell.length_b   1.000
_cell.length_c   1.000
_cell.angle_alpha   90.00
_cell.angle_beta   90.00
_cell.angle_gamma   90.00
#
_symmetry.space_group_name_H-M   'P 1'
#
loop_
_entity.id
_entity.type
_entity.pdbx_description
1 polymer ?
#
loop_
_entity_poly.entity_id
_entity_poly.type
_entity_poly.pdbx_seq_one_letter_code
_entity_poly.pdbx_strand_id
1 'polypeptide(L)'
;MAGEDNTIADQMTARLASALSPSVLKIEDVSWQHAGHAGARPGGQSHFNLEIAAPALDGLSRVAAHREINTVLADFLAGPVHALQITIRRHS
;
A
#
# COMPACT_ATOMS: atom_id res chain seq x y z
N MET A 1 -14.07 -6.23 15.84
CA MET A 1 -14.12 -7.59 15.32
C MET A 1 -13.11 -7.74 14.22
N ALA A 2 -12.25 -8.69 14.37
CA ALA A 2 -11.13 -8.86 13.46
C ALA A 2 -11.58 -9.08 12.01
N GLY A 3 -12.63 -9.85 11.82
CA GLY A 3 -13.10 -10.16 10.47
C GLY A 3 -13.63 -8.96 9.71
N GLU A 4 -14.10 -7.96 10.41
CA GLU A 4 -14.67 -6.78 9.77
C GLU A 4 -13.60 -5.84 9.26
N ASP A 5 -12.40 -5.92 9.84
CA ASP A 5 -11.32 -5.01 9.53
C ASP A 5 -10.28 -5.63 8.60
N ASN A 6 -10.61 -6.77 8.00
CA ASN A 6 -9.66 -7.52 7.21
C ASN A 6 -9.79 -7.19 5.72
N THR A 7 -9.83 -5.91 5.40
CA THR A 7 -9.82 -5.45 4.02
C THR A 7 -8.43 -5.60 3.42
N ILE A 8 -8.35 -5.45 2.10
CA ILE A 8 -7.04 -5.45 1.42
C ILE A 8 -6.15 -4.35 2.00
N ALA A 9 -6.70 -3.16 2.23
CA ALA A 9 -5.94 -2.05 2.82
C ALA A 9 -5.43 -2.42 4.21
N ASP A 10 -6.26 -3.06 5.03
CA ASP A 10 -5.86 -3.46 6.38
C ASP A 10 -4.76 -4.52 6.32
N GLN A 11 -4.85 -5.46 5.40
CA GLN A 11 -3.84 -6.49 5.24
C GLN A 11 -2.50 -5.90 4.79
N MET A 12 -2.53 -4.97 3.84
CA MET A 12 -1.32 -4.29 3.40
C MET A 12 -0.70 -3.46 4.52
N THR A 13 -1.54 -2.78 5.29
CA THR A 13 -1.09 -1.99 6.43
C THR A 13 -0.35 -2.87 7.44
N ALA A 14 -0.93 -4.00 7.78
CA ALA A 14 -0.31 -4.93 8.73
C ALA A 14 1.01 -5.46 8.19
N ARG A 15 1.05 -5.79 6.91
CA ARG A 15 2.27 -6.31 6.29
C ARG A 15 3.39 -5.27 6.32
N LEU A 16 3.09 -4.04 5.96
CA LEU A 16 4.09 -2.96 5.96
C LEU A 16 4.53 -2.60 7.38
N ALA A 17 3.59 -2.57 8.32
CA ALA A 17 3.92 -2.27 9.70
C ALA A 17 4.89 -3.29 10.27
N SER A 18 4.67 -4.56 9.96
CA SER A 18 5.53 -5.64 10.45
C SER A 18 6.90 -5.61 9.78
N ALA A 19 6.95 -5.31 8.49
CA ALA A 19 8.20 -5.42 7.73
C ALA A 19 9.11 -4.19 7.90
N LEU A 20 8.53 -3.00 8.02
CA LEU A 20 9.31 -1.75 7.94
C LEU A 20 9.21 -0.87 9.18
N SER A 21 8.30 -1.17 10.09
CA SER A 21 8.08 -0.38 11.32
C SER A 21 7.99 1.12 11.02
N PRO A 22 7.08 1.54 10.14
CA PRO A 22 7.03 2.93 9.70
C PRO A 22 6.54 3.86 10.81
N SER A 23 6.99 5.10 10.75
CA SER A 23 6.49 6.16 11.63
C SER A 23 5.23 6.79 11.07
N VAL A 24 5.05 6.74 9.75
CA VAL A 24 3.83 7.20 9.07
C VAL A 24 3.41 6.08 8.13
N LEU A 25 2.13 5.73 8.19
CA LEU A 25 1.60 4.70 7.30
C LEU A 25 0.12 4.96 7.10
N LYS A 26 -0.23 5.31 5.87
CA LYS A 26 -1.62 5.52 5.48
C LYS A 26 -1.86 4.82 4.17
N ILE A 27 -2.94 4.06 4.09
CA ILE A 27 -3.38 3.44 2.84
C ILE A 27 -4.84 3.82 2.65
N GLU A 28 -5.11 4.43 1.50
CA GLU A 28 -6.46 4.85 1.17
C GLU A 28 -6.94 4.10 -0.06
N ASP A 29 -8.14 3.52 0.04
CA ASP A 29 -8.79 2.88 -1.09
C ASP A 29 -9.42 3.97 -1.94
N VAL A 30 -8.88 4.16 -3.15
CA VAL A 30 -9.40 5.17 -4.08
C VAL A 30 -10.05 4.53 -5.29
N SER A 31 -10.48 3.29 -5.16
CA SER A 31 -11.11 2.56 -6.25
C SER A 31 -12.32 3.29 -6.81
N TRP A 32 -13.02 4.04 -5.97
CA TRP A 32 -14.19 4.80 -6.40
C TRP A 32 -13.85 5.82 -7.49
N GLN A 33 -12.61 6.30 -7.51
CA GLN A 33 -12.18 7.26 -8.53
C GLN A 33 -12.03 6.62 -9.90
N HIS A 34 -11.97 5.29 -9.92
CA HIS A 34 -11.74 4.52 -11.13
C HIS A 34 -12.94 3.65 -11.50
N ALA A 35 -14.06 3.87 -10.87
CA ALA A 35 -15.26 3.08 -11.14
C ALA A 35 -15.61 3.17 -12.63
N GLY A 36 -15.83 2.01 -13.25
CA GLY A 36 -16.12 1.94 -14.67
C GLY A 36 -14.93 1.86 -15.57
N HIS A 37 -13.73 2.04 -15.04
CA HIS A 37 -12.49 1.91 -15.82
C HIS A 37 -11.98 0.48 -15.75
N ALA A 38 -11.13 0.12 -16.71
CA ALA A 38 -10.51 -1.20 -16.72
C ALA A 38 -9.73 -1.39 -15.42
N GLY A 39 -9.86 -2.55 -14.81
CA GLY A 39 -9.21 -2.87 -13.56
C GLY A 39 -10.01 -2.54 -12.32
N ALA A 40 -11.02 -1.69 -12.45
CA ALA A 40 -11.91 -1.42 -11.33
C ALA A 40 -12.88 -2.58 -11.15
N ARG A 41 -13.36 -2.79 -9.93
CA ARG A 41 -14.32 -3.84 -9.66
C ARG A 41 -15.32 -3.40 -8.60
N PRO A 42 -16.47 -4.02 -8.56
CA PRO A 42 -17.48 -3.68 -7.55
C PRO A 42 -16.91 -3.87 -6.15
N GLY A 43 -17.21 -2.94 -5.27
CA GLY A 43 -16.75 -3.01 -3.90
C GLY A 43 -15.36 -2.42 -3.67
N GLY A 44 -14.69 -1.98 -4.73
CA GLY A 44 -13.38 -1.33 -4.58
C GLY A 44 -12.26 -2.31 -4.30
N GLN A 45 -11.31 -1.87 -3.49
CA GLN A 45 -10.15 -2.65 -3.05
C GLN A 45 -9.24 -3.08 -4.21
N SER A 46 -9.14 -2.24 -5.23
CA SER A 46 -8.28 -2.50 -6.38
C SER A 46 -7.29 -1.37 -6.65
N HIS A 47 -7.61 -0.15 -6.24
CA HIS A 47 -6.77 1.04 -6.46
C HIS A 47 -6.53 1.74 -5.13
N PHE A 48 -5.26 1.96 -4.81
CA PHE A 48 -4.90 2.48 -3.48
C PHE A 48 -3.85 3.57 -3.57
N ASN A 49 -3.90 4.49 -2.62
CA ASN A 49 -2.80 5.43 -2.37
C ASN A 49 -2.13 5.05 -1.07
N LEU A 50 -0.81 4.96 -1.10
CA LEU A 50 0.02 4.65 0.07
C LEU A 50 0.91 5.84 0.38
N GLU A 51 0.88 6.26 1.64
CA GLU A 51 1.83 7.24 2.16
C GLU A 51 2.60 6.59 3.28
N ILE A 52 3.94 6.60 3.22
CA ILE A 52 4.76 5.87 4.17
C ILE A 52 6.05 6.64 4.47
N ALA A 53 6.44 6.61 5.74
CA ALA A 53 7.75 7.08 6.19
C ALA A 53 8.29 6.04 7.15
N ALA A 54 9.49 5.52 6.88
CA ALA A 54 10.07 4.47 7.69
C ALA A 54 11.59 4.62 7.70
N PRO A 55 12.24 4.36 8.85
CA PRO A 55 13.70 4.44 8.92
C PRO A 55 14.39 3.54 7.90
N ALA A 56 13.81 2.37 7.64
CA ALA A 56 14.38 1.42 6.70
C ALA A 56 14.44 1.98 5.28
N LEU A 57 13.64 2.98 4.96
CA LEU A 57 13.60 3.57 3.61
C LEU A 57 14.45 4.82 3.47
N ASP A 58 14.82 5.46 4.58
CA ASP A 58 15.45 6.78 4.55
C ASP A 58 16.80 6.78 3.85
N GLY A 59 17.56 5.71 3.96
CA GLY A 59 18.86 5.63 3.34
C GLY A 59 18.87 5.14 1.91
N LEU A 60 17.70 4.89 1.35
CA LEU A 60 17.56 4.31 0.01
C LEU A 60 17.27 5.39 -1.01
N SER A 61 17.69 5.14 -2.26
CA SER A 61 17.21 5.96 -3.36
C SER A 61 15.71 5.76 -3.52
N ARG A 62 15.06 6.68 -4.25
CA ARG A 62 13.63 6.55 -4.49
C ARG A 62 13.29 5.21 -5.15
N VAL A 63 14.09 4.80 -6.14
CA VAL A 63 13.85 3.54 -6.84
C VAL A 63 14.00 2.35 -5.88
N ALA A 64 15.05 2.36 -5.05
CA ALA A 64 15.28 1.27 -4.11
C ALA A 64 14.19 1.19 -3.07
N ALA A 65 13.71 2.34 -2.59
CA ALA A 65 12.62 2.38 -1.60
C ALA A 65 11.33 1.84 -2.20
N HIS A 66 11.01 2.22 -3.44
CA HIS A 66 9.83 1.70 -4.12
C HIS A 66 9.95 0.19 -4.32
N ARG A 67 11.12 -0.30 -4.68
CA ARG A 67 11.33 -1.74 -4.84
C ARG A 67 11.13 -2.48 -3.52
N GLU A 68 11.58 -1.90 -2.44
CA GLU A 68 11.40 -2.52 -1.13
C GLU A 68 9.93 -2.67 -0.79
N ILE A 69 9.16 -1.61 -1.01
CA ILE A 69 7.72 -1.64 -0.76
C ILE A 69 7.04 -2.67 -1.68
N ASN A 70 7.41 -2.68 -2.95
CA ASN A 70 6.83 -3.64 -3.89
C ASN A 70 7.14 -5.07 -3.49
N THR A 71 8.34 -5.33 -2.96
CA THR A 71 8.70 -6.67 -2.48
C THR A 71 7.83 -7.07 -1.29
N VAL A 72 7.64 -6.16 -0.35
CA VAL A 72 6.82 -6.44 0.83
C VAL A 72 5.37 -6.73 0.43
N LEU A 73 4.87 -6.04 -0.58
CA LEU A 73 3.48 -6.15 -1.02
C LEU A 73 3.30 -7.01 -2.27
N ALA A 74 4.30 -7.82 -2.62
CA ALA A 74 4.29 -8.53 -3.88
C ALA A 74 3.03 -9.38 -4.10
N ASP A 75 2.56 -10.06 -3.05
CA ASP A 75 1.38 -10.90 -3.15
C ASP A 75 0.13 -10.09 -3.52
N PHE A 76 0.02 -8.90 -2.96
CA PHE A 76 -1.13 -8.03 -3.25
C PHE A 76 -1.06 -7.49 -4.67
N LEU A 77 0.13 -7.13 -5.11
CA LEU A 77 0.31 -6.55 -6.44
C LEU A 77 0.13 -7.60 -7.53
N ALA A 78 0.42 -8.85 -7.23
CA ALA A 78 0.19 -9.94 -8.17
C ALA A 78 -1.27 -10.38 -8.20
N GLY A 79 -2.07 -10.00 -7.22
CA GLY A 79 -3.43 -10.45 -7.06
C GLY A 79 -4.45 -9.32 -7.10
N PRO A 80 -5.06 -8.98 -5.95
CA PRO A 80 -6.22 -8.08 -5.95
C PRO A 80 -5.90 -6.62 -6.24
N VAL A 81 -4.67 -6.16 -5.98
CA VAL A 81 -4.33 -4.75 -6.15
C VAL A 81 -3.98 -4.48 -7.59
N HIS A 82 -4.81 -3.70 -8.28
CA HIS A 82 -4.57 -3.35 -9.69
C HIS A 82 -3.58 -2.21 -9.82
N ALA A 83 -3.67 -1.21 -8.95
CA ALA A 83 -2.79 -0.06 -8.98
C ALA A 83 -2.50 0.44 -7.58
N LEU A 84 -1.26 0.84 -7.35
CA LEU A 84 -0.83 1.37 -6.06
C LEU A 84 0.05 2.59 -6.31
N GLN A 85 -0.42 3.75 -5.88
CA GLN A 85 0.37 4.97 -5.94
C GLN A 85 1.09 5.13 -4.61
N ILE A 86 2.41 5.28 -4.65
CA ILE A 86 3.23 5.30 -3.45
C ILE A 86 3.84 6.68 -3.27
N THR A 87 3.63 7.27 -2.10
CA THR A 87 4.28 8.50 -1.68
C THR A 87 5.18 8.15 -0.50
N ILE A 88 6.49 8.33 -0.67
CA ILE A 88 7.46 8.03 0.36
C ILE A 88 7.90 9.35 0.98
N ARG A 89 7.69 9.47 2.30
CA ARG A 89 8.10 10.64 3.05
C ARG A 89 9.35 10.33 3.84
N ARG A 90 10.10 11.37 4.19
CA ARG A 90 11.26 11.22 5.04
C ARG A 90 10.80 10.94 6.46
N HIS A 91 11.46 10.00 7.11
CA HIS A 91 11.14 9.64 8.48
C HIS A 91 11.73 10.70 9.37
N SER A 92 11.97 11.40 9.83
CA SER A 92 12.65 12.31 10.74
C SER A 92 11.73 12.78 11.87
#